data_820e264f22094d16e733aec3fb688a89
#
_entry.id   820e264f22094d16e733aec3fb688a89
#
_cell.length_a   1.000
_cell.length_b   1.000
_cell.length_c   1.000
_cell.angle_alpha   90.00
_cell.angle_beta   90.00
_cell.angle_gamma   90.00
#
_symmetry.space_group_name_H-M   'P 1'
#
loop_
_entity.id
_entity.type
_entity.pdbx_description
1 polymer ?
#
loop_
_entity_poly.entity_id
_entity_poly.type
_entity_poly.pdbx_seq_one_letter_code
_entity_poly.pdbx_strand_id
1 'polypeptide(L)'
;MPAYTQGLMDLGATVCLPRQPQCGHCPVAGLCRAHAQGQPQDYPVKTRKAAPRPVVPLWLVHAVDGRGRVWLERRPPRGIWAGLHGLPAFETRAQALACLPEAARAQVVEHPSFTHMLTHRELHLHVLAVAVDAATAWGEAGAWFAEPQWSQLGLPAPVRRILSGPGVSSRPARGGA
;
A
#
# COMPACT_ATOMS: atom_id res chain seq x y z
N MET A 1 31.45 -10.86 0.28
CA MET A 1 30.76 -9.59 0.53
C MET A 1 29.30 -9.74 0.97
N PRO A 2 28.41 -10.60 0.39
CA PRO A 2 27.00 -10.68 0.85
C PRO A 2 26.85 -10.98 2.35
N ALA A 3 27.59 -11.96 2.89
CA ALA A 3 27.53 -12.34 4.30
C ALA A 3 27.93 -11.21 5.26
N TYR A 4 28.94 -10.42 4.92
CA TYR A 4 29.36 -9.26 5.72
C TYR A 4 28.27 -8.19 5.76
N THR A 5 27.71 -7.83 4.61
CA THR A 5 26.64 -6.83 4.54
C THR A 5 25.39 -7.30 5.29
N GLN A 6 25.02 -8.57 5.14
CA GLN A 6 23.89 -9.14 5.88
C GLN A 6 24.16 -9.13 7.39
N GLY A 7 25.35 -9.53 7.83
CA GLY A 7 25.71 -9.50 9.25
C GLY A 7 25.64 -8.10 9.87
N LEU A 8 26.05 -7.04 9.14
CA LEU A 8 25.90 -5.66 9.62
C LEU A 8 24.43 -5.22 9.71
N MET A 9 23.59 -5.64 8.76
CA MET A 9 22.15 -5.36 8.80
C MET A 9 21.49 -6.06 9.99
N ASP A 10 21.81 -7.34 10.21
CA ASP A 10 21.29 -8.14 11.31
C ASP A 10 21.73 -7.56 12.66
N LEU A 11 23.00 -7.14 12.78
CA LEU A 11 23.51 -6.46 13.95
C LEU A 11 22.72 -5.19 14.27
N GLY A 12 22.46 -4.37 13.26
CA GLY A 12 21.67 -3.15 13.38
C GLY A 12 20.20 -3.38 13.69
N ALA A 13 19.64 -4.54 13.29
CA ALA A 13 18.25 -4.88 13.52
C ALA A 13 18.01 -5.54 14.88
N THR A 14 19.00 -6.25 15.45
CA THR A 14 18.80 -7.10 16.63
C THR A 14 19.60 -6.70 17.86
N VAL A 15 20.81 -6.16 17.70
CA VAL A 15 21.73 -5.86 18.79
C VAL A 15 22.00 -4.36 18.95
N CYS A 16 22.39 -3.68 17.87
CA CYS A 16 22.74 -2.26 17.89
C CYS A 16 21.49 -1.38 17.69
N LEU A 17 20.56 -1.45 18.65
CA LEU A 17 19.29 -0.73 18.58
C LEU A 17 19.47 0.75 18.99
N PRO A 18 18.77 1.70 18.31
CA PRO A 18 18.97 3.14 18.54
C PRO A 18 18.66 3.65 19.96
N ARG A 19 17.75 2.99 20.69
CA ARG A 19 17.34 3.40 22.04
C ARG A 19 17.93 2.56 23.15
N GLN A 20 18.15 1.27 22.88
CA GLN A 20 18.65 0.31 23.87
C GLN A 20 19.64 -0.64 23.20
N PRO A 21 20.87 -0.16 22.90
CA PRO A 21 21.90 -1.00 22.29
C PRO A 21 22.37 -2.07 23.30
N GLN A 22 22.36 -3.32 22.85
CA GLN A 22 22.76 -4.49 23.66
C GLN A 22 24.27 -4.71 23.52
N CYS A 23 25.07 -3.77 23.97
CA CYS A 23 26.55 -3.80 23.79
C CYS A 23 27.21 -5.02 24.41
N GLY A 24 26.70 -5.53 25.53
CA GLY A 24 27.22 -6.75 26.17
C GLY A 24 27.08 -8.03 25.33
N HIS A 25 26.19 -8.05 24.37
CA HIS A 25 25.99 -9.18 23.42
C HIS A 25 26.56 -8.88 22.03
N CYS A 26 27.18 -7.70 21.84
CA CYS A 26 27.63 -7.28 20.52
C CYS A 26 28.97 -7.95 20.16
N PRO A 27 29.06 -8.71 19.07
CA PRO A 27 30.28 -9.43 18.67
C PRO A 27 31.43 -8.47 18.31
N VAL A 28 31.13 -7.19 18.04
CA VAL A 28 32.14 -6.16 17.70
C VAL A 28 32.30 -5.10 18.78
N ALA A 29 31.83 -5.35 20.02
CA ALA A 29 31.91 -4.39 21.12
C ALA A 29 33.34 -3.91 21.39
N GLY A 30 34.33 -4.78 21.32
CA GLY A 30 35.74 -4.45 21.55
C GLY A 30 36.37 -3.52 20.50
N LEU A 31 35.73 -3.42 19.31
CA LEU A 31 36.18 -2.53 18.23
C LEU A 31 35.29 -1.28 18.10
N CYS A 32 34.24 -1.19 18.93
CA CYS A 32 33.22 -0.15 18.80
C CYS A 32 33.64 1.14 19.53
N ARG A 33 33.89 2.21 18.78
CA ARG A 33 34.25 3.53 19.34
C ARG A 33 33.15 4.12 20.22
N ALA A 34 31.87 3.95 19.84
CA ALA A 34 30.74 4.45 20.63
C ALA A 34 30.64 3.74 21.98
N HIS A 35 30.90 2.42 22.02
CA HIS A 35 30.92 1.64 23.24
C HIS A 35 32.11 2.07 24.13
N ALA A 36 33.30 2.25 23.55
CA ALA A 36 34.50 2.71 24.28
C ALA A 36 34.33 4.12 24.88
N GLN A 37 33.50 4.96 24.24
CA GLN A 37 33.14 6.30 24.73
C GLN A 37 32.02 6.28 25.79
N GLY A 38 31.38 5.14 26.05
CA GLY A 38 30.28 5.01 27.00
C GLY A 38 28.94 5.61 26.52
N GLN A 39 28.85 6.00 25.27
CA GLN A 39 27.67 6.73 24.70
C GLN A 39 27.12 6.06 23.42
N PRO A 40 26.88 4.75 23.42
CA PRO A 40 26.40 4.07 22.20
C PRO A 40 25.02 4.52 21.75
N GLN A 41 24.18 5.04 22.64
CA GLN A 41 22.83 5.55 22.33
C GLN A 41 22.84 6.88 21.55
N ASP A 42 23.98 7.60 21.53
CA ASP A 42 24.10 8.85 20.78
C ASP A 42 24.30 8.60 19.27
N TYR A 43 24.47 7.34 18.91
CA TYR A 43 24.68 6.93 17.51
C TYR A 43 23.49 6.11 16.98
N PRO A 44 23.11 6.30 15.68
CA PRO A 44 23.68 7.28 14.73
C PRO A 44 23.28 8.72 15.08
N VAL A 45 24.19 9.66 14.90
CA VAL A 45 23.90 11.09 15.08
C VAL A 45 22.88 11.53 14.03
N LYS A 46 21.70 11.94 14.46
CA LYS A 46 20.65 12.44 13.58
C LYS A 46 20.91 13.90 13.21
N THR A 47 21.57 14.13 12.10
CA THR A 47 21.93 15.48 11.64
C THR A 47 20.80 16.23 10.95
N ARG A 48 19.72 15.56 10.56
CA ARG A 48 18.56 16.18 9.90
C ARG A 48 17.25 15.73 10.53
N LYS A 49 16.39 16.68 10.87
CA LYS A 49 14.95 16.40 11.04
C LYS A 49 14.42 15.99 9.68
N ALA A 50 13.72 14.85 9.61
CA ALA A 50 13.04 14.46 8.39
C ALA A 50 12.08 15.58 7.98
N ALA A 51 12.15 16.05 6.73
CA ALA A 51 11.19 16.98 6.19
C ALA A 51 9.78 16.36 6.26
N PRO A 52 8.73 17.18 6.45
CA PRO A 52 7.36 16.69 6.37
C PRO A 52 7.14 15.93 5.05
N ARG A 53 6.50 14.78 5.12
CA ARG A 53 6.18 14.03 3.91
C ARG A 53 5.05 14.72 3.17
N PRO A 54 5.15 14.90 1.84
CA PRO A 54 4.03 15.40 1.06
C PRO A 54 2.85 14.44 1.16
N VAL A 55 1.66 14.99 1.40
CA VAL A 55 0.40 14.27 1.42
C VAL A 55 -0.14 14.24 -0.02
N VAL A 56 -0.46 13.05 -0.51
CA VAL A 56 -0.96 12.85 -1.88
C VAL A 56 -2.32 12.15 -1.78
N PRO A 57 -3.42 12.80 -2.19
CA PRO A 57 -4.71 12.13 -2.32
C PRO A 57 -4.66 11.13 -3.49
N LEU A 58 -5.29 9.98 -3.30
CA LEU A 58 -5.41 8.95 -4.34
C LEU A 58 -6.80 8.33 -4.27
N TRP A 59 -7.52 8.44 -5.38
CA TRP A 59 -8.87 7.92 -5.53
C TRP A 59 -8.83 6.56 -6.21
N LEU A 60 -9.28 5.53 -5.51
CA LEU A 60 -9.27 4.14 -5.97
C LEU A 60 -10.69 3.71 -6.34
N VAL A 61 -10.88 3.15 -7.52
CA VAL A 61 -12.17 2.63 -7.95
C VAL A 61 -12.20 1.12 -7.73
N HIS A 62 -13.04 0.68 -6.79
CA HIS A 62 -13.30 -0.72 -6.50
C HIS A 62 -14.55 -1.16 -7.26
N ALA A 63 -14.35 -1.56 -8.52
CA ALA A 63 -15.41 -2.07 -9.38
C ALA A 63 -15.56 -3.57 -9.22
N VAL A 64 -16.79 -4.02 -9.02
CA VAL A 64 -17.14 -5.44 -8.84
C VAL A 64 -18.26 -5.81 -9.83
N ASP A 65 -18.09 -6.94 -10.50
CA ASP A 65 -19.12 -7.45 -11.41
C ASP A 65 -20.18 -8.31 -10.70
N GLY A 66 -21.24 -8.68 -11.41
CA GLY A 66 -22.31 -9.53 -10.90
C GLY A 66 -21.87 -10.93 -10.44
N ARG A 67 -20.63 -11.35 -10.73
CA ARG A 67 -20.02 -12.61 -10.30
C ARG A 67 -19.08 -12.42 -9.11
N GLY A 68 -18.94 -11.20 -8.57
CA GLY A 68 -18.03 -10.88 -7.47
C GLY A 68 -16.56 -10.76 -7.88
N ARG A 69 -16.25 -10.66 -9.19
CA ARG A 69 -14.89 -10.40 -9.65
C ARG A 69 -14.60 -8.92 -9.56
N VAL A 70 -13.34 -8.59 -9.27
CA VAL A 70 -12.84 -7.22 -9.14
C VAL A 70 -12.04 -6.85 -10.39
N TRP A 71 -12.20 -5.64 -10.89
CA TRP A 71 -11.35 -5.10 -11.93
C TRP A 71 -10.02 -4.64 -11.35
N LEU A 72 -8.93 -5.20 -11.86
CA LEU A 72 -7.57 -4.80 -11.50
C LEU A 72 -6.77 -4.48 -12.76
N GLU A 73 -5.92 -3.46 -12.64
CA GLU A 73 -5.02 -3.01 -13.69
C GLU A 73 -3.57 -3.22 -13.27
N ARG A 74 -2.71 -3.52 -14.23
CA ARG A 74 -1.27 -3.52 -13.97
C ARG A 74 -0.75 -2.09 -13.97
N ARG A 75 -0.11 -1.69 -12.87
CA ARG A 75 0.48 -0.35 -12.73
C ARG A 75 1.62 -0.15 -13.72
N PRO A 76 1.86 1.08 -14.19
CA PRO A 76 2.99 1.42 -15.03
C PRO A 76 4.33 0.96 -14.40
N PRO A 77 5.40 0.80 -15.21
CA PRO A 77 6.70 0.35 -14.71
C PRO A 77 7.43 1.39 -13.84
N ARG A 78 6.86 2.59 -13.70
CA ARG A 78 7.39 3.69 -12.87
C ARG A 78 6.29 4.28 -11.99
N GLY A 79 6.69 4.87 -10.86
CA GLY A 79 5.78 5.53 -9.92
C GLY A 79 5.40 4.66 -8.72
N ILE A 80 4.31 5.06 -8.05
CA ILE A 80 3.81 4.36 -6.86
C ILE A 80 3.30 2.97 -7.27
N TRP A 81 3.81 1.92 -6.57
CA TRP A 81 3.44 0.51 -6.79
C TRP A 81 3.71 0.02 -8.22
N ALA A 82 4.81 0.49 -8.83
CA ALA A 82 5.20 0.14 -10.18
C ALA A 82 5.18 -1.38 -10.45
N GLY A 83 4.54 -1.77 -11.55
CA GLY A 83 4.45 -3.15 -12.01
C GLY A 83 3.54 -4.08 -11.20
N LEU A 84 3.02 -3.64 -10.05
CA LEU A 84 2.01 -4.39 -9.28
C LEU A 84 0.62 -4.25 -9.91
N HIS A 85 -0.27 -5.19 -9.59
CA HIS A 85 -1.69 -5.03 -9.89
C HIS A 85 -2.35 -4.16 -8.83
N GLY A 86 -3.36 -3.38 -9.22
CA GLY A 86 -4.10 -2.52 -8.29
C GLY A 86 -5.43 -2.08 -8.84
N LEU A 87 -6.21 -1.45 -7.99
CA LEU A 87 -7.44 -0.78 -8.41
C LEU A 87 -7.10 0.40 -9.32
N PRO A 88 -7.94 0.75 -10.31
CA PRO A 88 -7.82 1.99 -11.06
C PRO A 88 -7.65 3.17 -10.11
N ALA A 89 -6.63 4.01 -10.34
CA ALA A 89 -6.24 5.03 -9.39
C ALA A 89 -6.10 6.39 -10.07
N PHE A 90 -6.70 7.42 -9.46
CA PHE A 90 -6.84 8.76 -10.00
C PHE A 90 -6.41 9.81 -8.95
N GLU A 91 -6.00 10.97 -9.43
CA GLU A 91 -5.57 12.08 -8.55
C GLU A 91 -6.78 12.83 -7.95
N THR A 92 -7.91 12.81 -8.64
CA THR A 92 -9.12 13.52 -8.21
C THR A 92 -10.35 12.62 -8.23
N ARG A 93 -11.34 12.96 -7.39
CA ARG A 93 -12.65 12.31 -7.37
C ARG A 93 -13.35 12.41 -8.72
N ALA A 94 -13.26 13.55 -9.37
CA ALA A 94 -13.90 13.80 -10.66
C ALA A 94 -13.35 12.84 -11.74
N GLN A 95 -12.03 12.64 -11.80
CA GLN A 95 -11.41 11.68 -12.72
C GLN A 95 -11.86 10.24 -12.41
N ALA A 96 -11.91 9.86 -11.13
CA ALA A 96 -12.38 8.53 -10.72
C ALA A 96 -13.85 8.28 -11.07
N LEU A 97 -14.70 9.30 -10.99
CA LEU A 97 -16.10 9.19 -11.43
C LEU A 97 -16.21 9.20 -12.96
N ALA A 98 -15.39 9.97 -13.65
CA ALA A 98 -15.43 10.08 -15.11
C ALA A 98 -15.07 8.76 -15.80
N CYS A 99 -14.25 7.91 -15.19
CA CYS A 99 -13.94 6.59 -15.76
C CYS A 99 -15.11 5.60 -15.66
N LEU A 100 -16.15 5.89 -14.85
CA LEU A 100 -17.32 5.05 -14.69
C LEU A 100 -18.38 5.34 -15.76
N PRO A 101 -19.13 4.31 -16.22
CA PRO A 101 -20.34 4.52 -16.99
C PRO A 101 -21.31 5.44 -16.23
N GLU A 102 -22.01 6.30 -16.94
CA GLU A 102 -22.91 7.28 -16.35
C GLU A 102 -23.96 6.63 -15.42
N ALA A 103 -24.56 5.53 -15.86
CA ALA A 103 -25.52 4.77 -15.06
C ALA A 103 -24.95 4.22 -13.75
N ALA A 104 -23.64 3.93 -13.71
CA ALA A 104 -22.99 3.39 -12.52
C ALA A 104 -22.59 4.49 -11.51
N ARG A 105 -22.42 5.73 -11.96
CA ARG A 105 -22.00 6.85 -11.09
C ARG A 105 -22.97 7.13 -9.94
N ALA A 106 -24.26 6.95 -10.18
CA ALA A 106 -25.29 7.14 -9.16
C ALA A 106 -25.29 6.04 -8.08
N GLN A 107 -24.64 4.91 -8.35
CA GLN A 107 -24.59 3.75 -7.45
C GLN A 107 -23.25 3.66 -6.68
N VAL A 108 -22.38 4.65 -6.84
CA VAL A 108 -21.08 4.68 -6.16
C VAL A 108 -21.27 4.84 -4.67
N VAL A 109 -20.66 3.95 -3.90
CA VAL A 109 -20.53 4.05 -2.44
C VAL A 109 -19.11 4.49 -2.10
N GLU A 110 -19.00 5.61 -1.40
CA GLU A 110 -17.71 6.11 -0.92
C GLU A 110 -17.43 5.55 0.47
N HIS A 111 -16.33 4.85 0.63
CA HIS A 111 -15.88 4.31 1.91
C HIS A 111 -15.07 5.34 2.69
N PRO A 112 -14.97 5.20 4.04
CA PRO A 112 -14.09 6.05 4.83
C PRO A 112 -12.65 6.02 4.29
N SER A 113 -12.08 7.21 4.10
CA SER A 113 -10.69 7.35 3.66
C SER A 113 -9.72 6.89 4.75
N PHE A 114 -8.55 6.45 4.34
CA PHE A 114 -7.50 6.07 5.27
C PHE A 114 -6.12 6.45 4.73
N THR A 115 -5.18 6.59 5.65
CA THR A 115 -3.81 6.96 5.33
C THR A 115 -2.92 5.73 5.17
N HIS A 116 -2.07 5.76 4.14
CA HIS A 116 -1.00 4.79 3.95
C HIS A 116 0.35 5.48 3.81
N MET A 117 1.26 5.15 4.73
CA MET A 117 2.59 5.77 4.81
C MET A 117 3.57 5.08 3.88
N LEU A 118 4.19 5.84 2.99
CA LEU A 118 5.37 5.43 2.22
C LEU A 118 6.62 6.10 2.77
N THR A 119 7.80 5.66 2.33
CA THR A 119 9.08 6.22 2.80
C THR A 119 9.18 7.73 2.60
N HIS A 120 8.71 8.24 1.46
CA HIS A 120 8.88 9.64 1.07
C HIS A 120 7.58 10.44 0.92
N ARG A 121 6.42 9.82 1.13
CA ARG A 121 5.11 10.47 1.01
C ARG A 121 4.05 9.75 1.83
N GLU A 122 2.97 10.44 2.07
CA GLU A 122 1.76 9.94 2.74
C GLU A 122 0.63 9.90 1.71
N LEU A 123 -0.01 8.75 1.56
CA LEU A 123 -1.14 8.59 0.65
C LEU A 123 -2.44 8.68 1.44
N HIS A 124 -3.31 9.61 1.07
CA HIS A 124 -4.69 9.63 1.51
C HIS A 124 -5.54 8.86 0.51
N LEU A 125 -5.94 7.65 0.88
CA LEU A 125 -6.66 6.73 0.02
C LEU A 125 -8.17 6.89 0.21
N HIS A 126 -8.84 7.24 -0.88
CA HIS A 126 -10.30 7.31 -0.98
C HIS A 126 -10.76 6.14 -1.84
N VAL A 127 -11.75 5.38 -1.39
CA VAL A 127 -12.25 4.20 -2.11
C VAL A 127 -13.67 4.44 -2.57
N LEU A 128 -13.88 4.36 -3.87
CA LEU A 128 -15.19 4.40 -4.51
C LEU A 128 -15.57 2.97 -4.92
N ALA A 129 -16.50 2.36 -4.22
CA ALA A 129 -17.01 1.04 -4.54
C ALA A 129 -18.23 1.15 -5.46
N VAL A 130 -18.29 0.30 -6.48
CA VAL A 130 -19.38 0.30 -7.45
C VAL A 130 -19.59 -1.10 -8.04
N ALA A 131 -20.87 -1.48 -8.18
CA ALA A 131 -21.24 -2.65 -8.95
C ALA A 131 -21.39 -2.25 -10.42
N VAL A 132 -20.81 -3.03 -11.32
CA VAL A 132 -20.88 -2.76 -12.78
C VAL A 132 -21.09 -4.05 -13.56
N ASP A 133 -21.53 -3.94 -14.81
CA ASP A 133 -21.57 -5.09 -15.71
C ASP A 133 -20.15 -5.49 -16.13
N ALA A 134 -19.89 -6.80 -16.19
CA ALA A 134 -18.64 -7.36 -16.68
C ALA A 134 -18.32 -6.99 -18.15
N ALA A 135 -19.33 -6.66 -18.93
CA ALA A 135 -19.19 -6.16 -20.31
C ALA A 135 -18.67 -4.71 -20.36
N THR A 136 -18.64 -4.01 -19.22
CA THR A 136 -18.09 -2.65 -19.14
C THR A 136 -16.59 -2.71 -19.41
N ALA A 137 -16.17 -2.13 -20.53
CA ALA A 137 -14.75 -2.00 -20.86
C ALA A 137 -14.13 -0.87 -20.04
N TRP A 138 -13.14 -1.20 -19.22
CA TRP A 138 -12.41 -0.25 -18.38
C TRP A 138 -11.06 0.17 -18.96
N GLY A 139 -10.81 -0.16 -20.23
CA GLY A 139 -9.54 0.02 -20.91
C GLY A 139 -8.77 -1.29 -21.10
N GLU A 140 -7.68 -1.22 -21.85
CA GLU A 140 -6.88 -2.40 -22.24
C GLU A 140 -5.92 -2.89 -21.17
N ALA A 141 -5.70 -2.09 -20.11
CA ALA A 141 -4.65 -2.33 -19.11
C ALA A 141 -5.05 -3.26 -17.96
N GLY A 142 -6.30 -3.72 -17.91
CA GLY A 142 -6.83 -4.48 -16.79
C GLY A 142 -7.63 -5.71 -17.18
N ALA A 143 -8.05 -6.46 -16.15
CA ALA A 143 -8.93 -7.63 -16.30
C ALA A 143 -9.75 -7.86 -15.04
N TRP A 144 -10.78 -8.70 -15.15
CA TRP A 144 -11.60 -9.16 -14.04
C TRP A 144 -10.97 -10.36 -13.35
N PHE A 145 -10.75 -10.24 -12.03
CA PHE A 145 -10.12 -11.29 -11.21
C PHE A 145 -11.07 -11.71 -10.09
N ALA A 146 -11.29 -13.02 -9.97
CA ALA A 146 -11.94 -13.62 -8.82
C ALA A 146 -10.95 -13.70 -7.62
N GLU A 147 -11.47 -13.90 -6.41
CA GLU A 147 -10.64 -13.96 -5.19
C GLU A 147 -9.47 -14.95 -5.27
N PRO A 148 -9.63 -16.20 -5.74
CA PRO A 148 -8.50 -17.14 -5.85
C PRO A 148 -7.40 -16.63 -6.80
N GLN A 149 -7.75 -15.81 -7.79
CA GLN A 149 -6.81 -15.28 -8.77
C GLN A 149 -6.07 -14.05 -8.23
N TRP A 150 -6.81 -13.03 -7.71
CA TRP A 150 -6.16 -11.81 -7.24
C TRP A 150 -5.35 -12.03 -5.96
N SER A 151 -5.68 -13.03 -5.13
CA SER A 151 -4.90 -13.36 -3.92
C SER A 151 -3.46 -13.77 -4.23
N GLN A 152 -3.20 -14.31 -5.42
CA GLN A 152 -1.89 -14.71 -5.91
C GLN A 152 -1.14 -13.59 -6.67
N LEU A 153 -1.79 -12.48 -6.95
CA LEU A 153 -1.16 -11.34 -7.62
C LEU A 153 -0.27 -10.55 -6.65
N GLY A 154 0.75 -9.91 -7.21
CA GLY A 154 1.49 -8.86 -6.52
C GLY A 154 0.60 -7.63 -6.35
N LEU A 155 0.02 -7.45 -5.17
CA LEU A 155 -0.85 -6.33 -4.80
C LEU A 155 -0.18 -5.46 -3.75
N PRO A 156 -0.31 -4.12 -3.82
CA PRO A 156 0.05 -3.24 -2.71
C PRO A 156 -0.74 -3.60 -1.43
N ALA A 157 -0.10 -3.48 -0.27
CA ALA A 157 -0.74 -3.80 1.01
C ALA A 157 -2.10 -3.12 1.23
N PRO A 158 -2.29 -1.81 0.94
CA PRO A 158 -3.60 -1.18 1.07
C PRO A 158 -4.64 -1.73 0.11
N VAL A 159 -4.27 -2.10 -1.12
CA VAL A 159 -5.21 -2.73 -2.07
C VAL A 159 -5.63 -4.11 -1.55
N ARG A 160 -4.68 -4.92 -1.09
CA ARG A 160 -5.00 -6.22 -0.48
C ARG A 160 -5.94 -6.05 0.71
N ARG A 161 -5.71 -5.05 1.58
CA ARG A 161 -6.59 -4.74 2.71
C ARG A 161 -8.00 -4.37 2.26
N ILE A 162 -8.15 -3.58 1.19
CA ILE A 162 -9.46 -3.21 0.62
C ILE A 162 -10.20 -4.48 0.16
N LEU A 163 -9.52 -5.33 -0.61
CA LEU A 163 -10.13 -6.53 -1.19
C LEU A 163 -10.48 -7.61 -0.15
N SER A 164 -9.72 -7.69 0.95
CA SER A 164 -9.94 -8.67 2.04
C SER A 164 -10.85 -8.14 3.16
N GLY A 165 -11.26 -6.87 3.12
CA GLY A 165 -12.00 -6.25 4.20
C GLY A 165 -13.49 -6.62 4.21
N PRO A 166 -14.12 -6.75 5.40
CA PRO A 166 -15.53 -7.14 5.53
C PRO A 166 -16.55 -6.11 5.03
N GLY A 167 -16.11 -4.91 4.63
CA GLY A 167 -16.98 -3.81 4.19
C GLY A 167 -17.01 -3.55 2.69
N VAL A 168 -16.25 -4.28 1.89
CA VAL A 168 -16.12 -4.04 0.44
C VAL A 168 -16.65 -5.23 -0.38
N SER A 169 -17.13 -6.29 0.28
CA SER A 169 -17.83 -7.38 -0.38
C SER A 169 -19.18 -6.85 -0.89
N SER A 170 -19.27 -6.58 -2.17
CA SER A 170 -20.48 -6.20 -2.86
C SER A 170 -21.46 -7.37 -2.93
N ARG A 171 -22.21 -7.56 -1.86
CA ARG A 171 -23.48 -8.25 -1.97
C ARG A 171 -24.51 -7.16 -2.32
N PRO A 172 -25.10 -7.17 -3.51
CA PRO A 172 -26.24 -6.31 -3.76
C PRO A 172 -27.31 -6.67 -2.74
N ALA A 173 -27.85 -5.67 -2.04
CA ALA A 173 -29.03 -5.87 -1.23
C ALA A 173 -30.07 -6.56 -2.13
N ARG A 174 -30.47 -7.78 -1.77
CA ARG A 174 -31.61 -8.45 -2.42
C ARG A 174 -32.80 -7.55 -2.13
N GLY A 175 -33.28 -6.88 -3.18
CA GLY A 175 -34.57 -6.21 -3.13
C GLY A 175 -35.59 -7.24 -2.70
N GLY A 176 -36.16 -7.01 -1.53
CA GLY A 176 -37.36 -7.73 -1.09
C GLY A 176 -38.51 -7.36 -2.01
N ALA A 177 -39.16 -8.36 -2.53
CA ALA A 177 -40.43 -8.25 -3.18
C ALA A 177 -41.54 -7.95 -2.17
#